data_121ac32c5066964a9aaf8dea1f1e21ec
#
_entry.id   121ac32c5066964a9aaf8dea1f1e21ec
#
_cell.length_a   1.000
_cell.length_b   1.000
_cell.length_c   1.000
_cell.angle_alpha   90.00
_cell.angle_beta   90.00
_cell.angle_gamma   90.00
#
_symmetry.space_group_name_H-M   'P 1'
#
loop_
_entity.id
_entity.type
_entity.pdbx_description
1 polymer ?
#
loop_
_entity_poly.entity_id
_entity_poly.type
_entity_poly.pdbx_seq_one_letter_code
_entity_poly.pdbx_strand_id
1 'polypeptide(L)'
;MFENYLCINGKKTKLTDEQMRQLGITPVESEIAKMSRLSKAGEAADNYNVHDTIVVDGITFEIVGIGHDIDASTGRNNTVTLRQVDHIKKSRINPGSCPDGFAASALDNSLMKSPQNWIPESILPYVRNVVKQYVTYDGSIKVMYRKLWVFSESEMFGSAIYAPAEDGKRYEAFATRKDRIVCGENGSACFWLRSAAVDSGAFCMIDAFGGADYNSTKHSYGVALGFCV
;
A
#
# COMPACT_ATOMS: atom_id res chain seq x y z
N MET A 1 -17.16 -15.77 -4.73
CA MET A 1 -16.38 -15.30 -5.90
C MET A 1 -16.62 -16.30 -7.02
N PHE A 2 -17.27 -15.89 -8.11
CA PHE A 2 -17.47 -16.79 -9.27
C PHE A 2 -16.18 -16.72 -10.09
N GLU A 3 -15.40 -17.79 -10.04
CA GLU A 3 -14.21 -17.89 -10.86
C GLU A 3 -14.60 -18.36 -12.27
N ASN A 4 -14.08 -17.67 -13.28
CA ASN A 4 -14.37 -17.91 -14.69
C ASN A 4 -13.61 -19.13 -15.20
N TYR A 5 -14.10 -20.34 -14.87
CA TYR A 5 -13.52 -21.59 -15.34
C TYR A 5 -14.45 -22.29 -16.32
N LEU A 6 -13.87 -22.80 -17.40
CA LEU A 6 -14.49 -23.81 -18.25
C LEU A 6 -14.02 -25.19 -17.78
N CYS A 7 -14.95 -26.09 -17.54
CA CYS A 7 -14.64 -27.48 -17.20
C CYS A 7 -14.90 -28.36 -18.41
N ILE A 8 -13.86 -28.87 -19.05
CA ILE A 8 -13.95 -29.82 -20.17
C ILE A 8 -13.28 -31.13 -19.72
N ASN A 9 -14.02 -32.23 -19.80
CA ASN A 9 -13.54 -33.55 -19.42
C ASN A 9 -12.90 -33.59 -18.02
N GLY A 10 -13.50 -32.91 -17.05
CA GLY A 10 -13.03 -32.85 -15.66
C GLY A 10 -11.81 -31.94 -15.41
N LYS A 11 -11.26 -31.31 -16.44
CA LYS A 11 -10.18 -30.33 -16.32
C LYS A 11 -10.72 -28.92 -16.26
N LYS A 12 -10.43 -28.22 -15.16
CA LYS A 12 -10.76 -26.79 -15.01
C LYS A 12 -9.70 -25.94 -15.73
N THR A 13 -10.14 -25.08 -16.64
CA THR A 13 -9.31 -24.11 -17.33
C THR A 13 -9.86 -22.72 -17.07
N LYS A 14 -9.05 -21.82 -16.53
CA LYS A 14 -9.43 -20.41 -16.32
C LYS A 14 -9.53 -19.73 -17.69
N LEU A 15 -10.66 -19.08 -17.98
CA LEU A 15 -10.87 -18.36 -19.22
C LEU A 15 -10.38 -16.92 -19.04
N THR A 16 -9.78 -16.36 -20.09
CA THR A 16 -9.53 -14.92 -20.22
C THR A 16 -10.83 -14.20 -20.56
N ASP A 17 -10.90 -12.89 -20.32
CA ASP A 17 -12.05 -12.06 -20.67
C ASP A 17 -12.37 -12.13 -22.18
N GLU A 18 -11.35 -12.20 -23.01
CA GLU A 18 -11.52 -12.36 -24.46
C GLU A 18 -12.14 -13.70 -24.82
N GLN A 19 -11.67 -14.79 -24.23
CA GLN A 19 -12.27 -16.13 -24.44
C GLN A 19 -13.72 -16.19 -23.95
N MET A 20 -14.04 -15.50 -22.85
CA MET A 20 -15.43 -15.40 -22.38
C MET A 20 -16.31 -14.65 -23.37
N ARG A 21 -15.86 -13.50 -23.90
CA ARG A 21 -16.60 -12.74 -24.93
C ARG A 21 -16.84 -13.58 -26.18
N GLN A 22 -15.84 -14.33 -26.64
CA GLN A 22 -15.98 -15.26 -27.79
C GLN A 22 -17.03 -16.34 -27.54
N LEU A 23 -17.24 -16.74 -26.28
CA LEU A 23 -18.27 -17.70 -25.87
C LEU A 23 -19.61 -17.02 -25.57
N GLY A 24 -19.77 -15.71 -25.79
CA GLY A 24 -20.97 -14.96 -25.47
C GLY A 24 -21.19 -14.74 -23.96
N ILE A 25 -20.15 -14.95 -23.15
CA ILE A 25 -20.18 -14.75 -21.71
C ILE A 25 -19.68 -13.35 -21.41
N THR A 26 -20.48 -12.53 -20.73
CA THR A 26 -20.06 -11.22 -20.25
C THR A 26 -19.12 -11.41 -19.04
N PRO A 27 -17.84 -10.98 -19.11
CA PRO A 27 -16.95 -11.02 -17.96
C PRO A 27 -17.52 -10.18 -16.82
N VAL A 28 -17.48 -10.73 -15.60
CA VAL A 28 -17.83 -9.95 -14.41
C VAL A 28 -16.64 -9.05 -14.07
N GLU A 29 -16.86 -7.75 -14.05
CA GLU A 29 -15.82 -6.78 -13.64
C GLU A 29 -15.39 -7.08 -12.20
N SER A 30 -14.09 -7.26 -11.96
CA SER A 30 -13.59 -7.45 -10.60
C SER A 30 -13.74 -6.16 -9.80
N GLU A 31 -13.88 -6.28 -8.46
CA GLU A 31 -14.08 -5.10 -7.61
C GLU A 31 -12.90 -4.11 -7.73
N ILE A 32 -11.67 -4.60 -7.86
CA ILE A 32 -10.49 -3.73 -8.05
C ILE A 32 -10.50 -3.02 -9.43
N ALA A 33 -11.01 -3.67 -10.47
CA ALA A 33 -11.16 -3.07 -11.80
C ALA A 33 -12.23 -1.97 -11.78
N LYS A 34 -13.37 -2.24 -11.15
CA LYS A 34 -14.45 -1.28 -10.94
C LYS A 34 -13.96 -0.07 -10.14
N MET A 35 -13.26 -0.30 -9.03
CA MET A 35 -12.69 0.77 -8.21
C MET A 35 -11.71 1.64 -9.02
N SER A 36 -10.81 1.03 -9.80
CA SER A 36 -9.89 1.77 -10.68
C SER A 36 -10.62 2.60 -11.73
N ARG A 37 -11.68 2.08 -12.32
CA ARG A 37 -12.49 2.81 -13.31
C ARG A 37 -13.21 4.01 -12.69
N LEU A 38 -13.87 3.81 -11.55
CA LEU A 38 -14.57 4.88 -10.82
C LEU A 38 -13.59 5.94 -10.29
N SER A 39 -12.44 5.51 -9.80
CA SER A 39 -11.35 6.40 -9.40
C SER A 39 -10.91 7.32 -10.56
N LYS A 40 -10.63 6.74 -11.73
CA LYS A 40 -10.24 7.51 -12.93
C LYS A 40 -11.32 8.49 -13.40
N ALA A 41 -12.59 8.12 -13.25
CA ALA A 41 -13.73 8.96 -13.56
C ALA A 41 -13.94 10.10 -12.52
N GLY A 42 -13.37 9.99 -11.33
CA GLY A 42 -13.61 10.92 -10.22
C GLY A 42 -14.88 10.60 -9.43
N GLU A 43 -15.44 9.40 -9.62
CA GLU A 43 -16.72 8.94 -9.04
C GLU A 43 -16.52 8.01 -7.84
N ALA A 44 -15.28 7.83 -7.38
CA ALA A 44 -14.99 6.86 -6.33
C ALA A 44 -15.67 7.23 -5.00
N ALA A 45 -15.74 8.51 -4.64
CA ALA A 45 -16.36 8.99 -3.40
C ALA A 45 -17.88 8.78 -3.36
N ASP A 46 -18.53 8.61 -4.51
CA ASP A 46 -19.98 8.32 -4.59
C ASP A 46 -20.28 6.83 -4.41
N ASN A 47 -19.23 5.97 -4.46
CA ASN A 47 -19.38 4.52 -4.48
C ASN A 47 -18.65 3.81 -3.33
N TYR A 48 -17.70 4.45 -2.68
CA TYR A 48 -16.84 3.89 -1.63
C TYR A 48 -16.67 4.85 -0.48
N ASN A 49 -16.41 4.30 0.71
CA ASN A 49 -16.09 5.06 1.91
C ASN A 49 -14.70 4.67 2.42
N VAL A 50 -14.08 5.58 3.16
CA VAL A 50 -12.91 5.25 3.98
C VAL A 50 -13.31 4.16 4.99
N HIS A 51 -12.42 3.21 5.23
CA HIS A 51 -12.61 1.96 5.98
C HIS A 51 -13.41 0.84 5.28
N ASP A 52 -13.94 1.06 4.07
CA ASP A 52 -14.42 -0.06 3.27
C ASP A 52 -13.26 -1.03 2.98
N THR A 53 -13.57 -2.32 2.93
CA THR A 53 -12.58 -3.36 2.66
C THR A 53 -12.90 -4.16 1.42
N ILE A 54 -11.86 -4.56 0.69
CA ILE A 54 -11.95 -5.52 -0.41
C ILE A 54 -11.03 -6.70 -0.15
N VAL A 55 -11.42 -7.87 -0.62
CA VAL A 55 -10.57 -9.07 -0.56
C VAL A 55 -10.18 -9.47 -1.98
N VAL A 56 -8.89 -9.52 -2.24
CA VAL A 56 -8.34 -9.95 -3.53
C VAL A 56 -7.34 -11.09 -3.29
N ASP A 57 -7.59 -12.24 -3.92
CA ASP A 57 -6.77 -13.45 -3.78
C ASP A 57 -6.51 -13.84 -2.31
N GLY A 58 -7.52 -13.65 -1.44
CA GLY A 58 -7.49 -14.01 -0.03
C GLY A 58 -6.80 -12.96 0.87
N ILE A 59 -6.29 -11.87 0.33
CA ILE A 59 -5.67 -10.77 1.09
C ILE A 59 -6.69 -9.63 1.23
N THR A 60 -6.82 -9.10 2.44
CA THR A 60 -7.71 -7.98 2.75
C THR A 60 -6.99 -6.65 2.59
N PHE A 61 -7.63 -5.74 1.88
CA PHE A 61 -7.20 -4.36 1.69
C PHE A 61 -8.30 -3.41 2.19
N GLU A 62 -7.90 -2.37 2.90
CA GLU A 62 -8.75 -1.31 3.44
C GLU A 62 -8.56 -0.02 2.64
N ILE A 63 -9.64 0.68 2.33
CA ILE A 63 -9.58 2.03 1.77
C ILE A 63 -9.19 3.00 2.88
N VAL A 64 -8.02 3.62 2.74
CA VAL A 64 -7.52 4.57 3.73
C VAL A 64 -7.65 6.04 3.31
N GLY A 65 -7.91 6.27 2.02
CA GLY A 65 -8.12 7.61 1.50
C GLY A 65 -8.74 7.59 0.09
N ILE A 66 -9.61 8.57 -0.16
CA ILE A 66 -10.20 8.83 -1.48
C ILE A 66 -9.84 10.27 -1.85
N GLY A 67 -9.18 10.44 -3.00
CA GLY A 67 -8.71 11.77 -3.42
C GLY A 67 -7.54 12.32 -2.59
N HIS A 68 -6.80 11.45 -1.91
CA HIS A 68 -5.69 11.86 -1.04
C HIS A 68 -4.37 12.00 -1.80
N ASP A 69 -4.05 11.02 -2.62
CA ASP A 69 -2.78 10.95 -3.33
C ASP A 69 -2.85 11.54 -4.73
N ILE A 70 -1.72 12.09 -5.20
CA ILE A 70 -1.61 12.66 -6.53
C ILE A 70 -1.05 11.62 -7.49
N ASP A 71 -1.82 11.29 -8.53
CA ASP A 71 -1.35 10.48 -9.64
C ASP A 71 -0.23 11.19 -10.40
N ALA A 72 0.91 10.56 -10.50
CA ALA A 72 2.11 11.13 -11.12
C ALA A 72 1.97 11.36 -12.62
N SER A 73 1.07 10.63 -13.29
CA SER A 73 0.86 10.75 -14.74
C SER A 73 -0.11 11.88 -15.13
N THR A 74 -1.08 12.16 -14.26
CA THR A 74 -2.15 13.13 -14.55
C THR A 74 -2.07 14.39 -13.71
N GLY A 75 -1.33 14.37 -12.59
CA GLY A 75 -1.29 15.46 -11.60
C GLY A 75 -2.59 15.62 -10.81
N ARG A 76 -3.55 14.69 -10.94
CA ARG A 76 -4.84 14.74 -10.27
C ARG A 76 -4.84 13.87 -9.02
N ASN A 77 -5.70 14.20 -8.08
CA ASN A 77 -5.92 13.44 -6.84
C ASN A 77 -7.13 12.49 -6.90
N ASN A 78 -7.61 12.16 -8.10
CA ASN A 78 -8.69 11.19 -8.29
C ASN A 78 -8.19 9.74 -8.10
N THR A 79 -7.76 9.41 -6.91
CA THR A 79 -7.17 8.13 -6.51
C THR A 79 -7.96 7.52 -5.36
N VAL A 80 -8.00 6.19 -5.30
CA VAL A 80 -8.39 5.44 -4.10
C VAL A 80 -7.15 4.78 -3.55
N THR A 81 -6.79 5.10 -2.32
CA THR A 81 -5.63 4.54 -1.63
C THR A 81 -6.05 3.36 -0.79
N LEU A 82 -5.42 2.23 -1.03
CA LEU A 82 -5.62 0.97 -0.33
C LEU A 82 -4.43 0.66 0.57
N ARG A 83 -4.69 0.11 1.76
CA ARG A 83 -3.70 -0.45 2.68
C ARG A 83 -3.92 -1.94 2.83
N GLN A 84 -2.86 -2.73 2.76
CA GLN A 84 -2.88 -4.13 3.17
C GLN A 84 -3.02 -4.22 4.70
N VAL A 85 -4.01 -4.96 5.20
CA VAL A 85 -4.32 -5.06 6.65
C VAL A 85 -4.05 -6.44 7.24
N ASP A 86 -3.90 -7.46 6.40
CA ASP A 86 -3.56 -8.83 6.81
C ASP A 86 -2.45 -9.42 5.93
N HIS A 87 -2.00 -10.64 6.21
CA HIS A 87 -0.94 -11.34 5.47
C HIS A 87 0.34 -10.50 5.31
N ILE A 88 0.67 -9.70 6.34
CA ILE A 88 1.79 -8.76 6.32
C ILE A 88 3.12 -9.51 6.32
N LYS A 89 3.87 -9.39 5.24
CA LYS A 89 5.23 -9.93 5.13
C LYS A 89 6.20 -9.14 5.99
N LYS A 90 7.24 -9.80 6.50
CA LYS A 90 8.31 -9.17 7.25
C LYS A 90 9.51 -8.89 6.36
N SER A 91 10.12 -7.73 6.54
CA SER A 91 11.37 -7.34 5.88
C SER A 91 12.18 -6.40 6.76
N ARG A 92 13.47 -6.26 6.42
CA ARG A 92 14.30 -5.15 6.88
C ARG A 92 14.07 -3.95 5.96
N ILE A 93 14.25 -2.74 6.48
CA ILE A 93 14.38 -1.55 5.62
C ILE A 93 15.66 -1.68 4.79
N ASN A 94 16.79 -1.95 5.48
CA ASN A 94 18.10 -2.07 4.85
C ASN A 94 19.03 -2.97 5.68
N PRO A 95 20.00 -3.68 5.07
CA PRO A 95 21.00 -4.47 5.81
C PRO A 95 21.95 -3.64 6.66
N GLY A 96 22.16 -2.38 6.31
CA GLY A 96 22.99 -1.39 7.01
C GLY A 96 22.25 -0.08 7.22
N SER A 97 22.95 1.00 7.57
CA SER A 97 22.38 2.35 7.60
C SER A 97 21.89 2.75 6.21
N CYS A 98 20.89 3.63 6.16
CA CYS A 98 20.31 4.12 4.93
C CYS A 98 20.18 5.66 4.97
N PRO A 99 21.33 6.38 4.90
CA PRO A 99 21.38 7.83 5.11
C PRO A 99 20.58 8.61 4.07
N ASP A 100 20.47 8.10 2.84
CA ASP A 100 19.69 8.73 1.77
C ASP A 100 18.19 8.53 1.87
N GLY A 101 17.73 7.89 2.96
CA GLY A 101 16.32 7.68 3.26
C GLY A 101 15.69 6.51 2.49
N PHE A 102 14.35 6.39 2.60
CA PHE A 102 13.61 5.21 2.15
C PHE A 102 13.84 4.85 0.69
N ALA A 103 13.87 5.83 -0.22
CA ALA A 103 14.03 5.59 -1.66
C ALA A 103 15.37 4.93 -2.05
N ALA A 104 16.37 4.95 -1.18
CA ALA A 104 17.65 4.25 -1.37
C ALA A 104 17.69 2.88 -0.67
N SER A 105 16.62 2.48 0.01
CA SER A 105 16.60 1.26 0.83
C SER A 105 16.46 -0.01 -0.01
N ALA A 106 16.91 -1.12 0.57
CA ALA A 106 16.72 -2.44 -0.02
C ALA A 106 15.23 -2.83 -0.11
N LEU A 107 14.42 -2.39 0.85
CA LEU A 107 12.98 -2.63 0.84
C LEU A 107 12.30 -1.91 -0.33
N ASP A 108 12.52 -0.61 -0.48
CA ASP A 108 11.94 0.16 -1.59
C ASP A 108 12.35 -0.40 -2.96
N ASN A 109 13.64 -0.76 -3.10
CA ASN A 109 14.14 -1.39 -4.32
C ASN A 109 13.44 -2.74 -4.62
N SER A 110 13.11 -3.53 -3.59
CA SER A 110 12.33 -4.77 -3.73
C SER A 110 10.89 -4.50 -4.17
N LEU A 111 10.23 -3.48 -3.57
CA LEU A 111 8.88 -3.05 -3.95
C LEU A 111 8.81 -2.60 -5.41
N MET A 112 9.83 -1.88 -5.88
CA MET A 112 9.88 -1.39 -7.25
C MET A 112 10.17 -2.48 -8.28
N LYS A 113 11.15 -3.36 -8.00
CA LYS A 113 11.63 -4.36 -8.97
C LYS A 113 10.74 -5.59 -9.05
N SER A 114 10.07 -5.95 -7.96
CA SER A 114 9.32 -7.20 -7.86
C SER A 114 8.01 -7.01 -7.11
N PRO A 115 7.11 -6.11 -7.58
CA PRO A 115 5.86 -5.81 -6.88
C PRO A 115 4.95 -7.04 -6.73
N GLN A 116 5.03 -8.02 -7.66
CA GLN A 116 4.31 -9.29 -7.59
C GLN A 116 4.67 -10.14 -6.37
N ASN A 117 5.83 -9.90 -5.77
CA ASN A 117 6.21 -10.57 -4.52
C ASN A 117 5.50 -9.99 -3.30
N TRP A 118 4.81 -8.87 -3.44
CA TRP A 118 4.25 -8.09 -2.35
C TRP A 118 2.73 -8.01 -2.37
N ILE A 119 2.13 -7.87 -3.54
CA ILE A 119 0.68 -7.85 -3.73
C ILE A 119 0.27 -8.83 -4.84
N PRO A 120 -1.01 -9.26 -4.89
CA PRO A 120 -1.52 -10.13 -5.95
C PRO A 120 -1.27 -9.57 -7.35
N GLU A 121 -0.87 -10.45 -8.28
CA GLU A 121 -0.66 -10.05 -9.69
C GLU A 121 -1.94 -9.50 -10.34
N SER A 122 -3.10 -9.97 -9.90
CA SER A 122 -4.42 -9.49 -10.35
C SER A 122 -4.67 -8.01 -10.06
N ILE A 123 -3.98 -7.43 -9.08
CA ILE A 123 -4.07 -6.00 -8.72
C ILE A 123 -3.15 -5.14 -9.58
N LEU A 124 -1.96 -5.66 -9.96
CA LEU A 124 -0.88 -4.87 -10.58
C LEU A 124 -1.29 -4.03 -11.81
N PRO A 125 -2.20 -4.49 -12.71
CA PRO A 125 -2.63 -3.70 -13.87
C PRO A 125 -3.38 -2.41 -13.50
N TYR A 126 -3.91 -2.34 -12.29
CA TYR A 126 -4.72 -1.22 -11.81
C TYR A 126 -3.93 -0.24 -10.94
N VAL A 127 -2.73 -0.64 -10.49
CA VAL A 127 -1.91 0.16 -9.57
C VAL A 127 -1.31 1.37 -10.29
N ARG A 128 -1.59 2.54 -9.75
CA ARG A 128 -1.13 3.84 -10.27
C ARG A 128 0.20 4.23 -9.65
N ASN A 129 0.98 4.99 -10.40
CA ASN A 129 2.18 5.63 -9.88
C ASN A 129 1.80 6.96 -9.24
N VAL A 130 2.14 7.17 -7.98
CA VAL A 130 1.78 8.37 -7.24
C VAL A 130 3.00 9.10 -6.70
N VAL A 131 2.81 10.39 -6.42
CA VAL A 131 3.82 11.26 -5.80
C VAL A 131 3.83 11.01 -4.30
N LYS A 132 5.00 10.70 -3.74
CA LYS A 132 5.20 10.53 -2.29
C LYS A 132 6.39 11.34 -1.82
N GLN A 133 6.29 11.87 -0.61
CA GLN A 133 7.42 12.46 0.10
C GLN A 133 8.04 11.46 1.07
N TYR A 134 9.31 11.60 1.35
CA TYR A 134 10.00 10.92 2.44
C TYR A 134 11.05 11.83 3.04
N VAL A 135 11.31 11.65 4.31
CA VAL A 135 12.32 12.41 5.05
C VAL A 135 13.57 11.57 5.25
N THR A 136 14.72 12.20 5.11
CA THR A 136 16.02 11.65 5.48
C THR A 136 16.37 12.03 6.91
N TYR A 137 17.33 11.35 7.54
CA TYR A 137 17.68 11.59 8.95
C TYR A 137 18.19 13.01 9.25
N ASP A 138 18.70 13.72 8.23
CA ASP A 138 19.13 15.12 8.32
C ASP A 138 17.98 16.13 8.20
N GLY A 139 16.74 15.64 8.07
CA GLY A 139 15.54 16.47 7.94
C GLY A 139 15.22 16.91 6.51
N SER A 140 15.99 16.48 5.52
CA SER A 140 15.71 16.81 4.12
C SER A 140 14.47 16.06 3.63
N ILE A 141 13.51 16.79 3.08
CA ILE A 141 12.32 16.23 2.43
C ILE A 141 12.65 16.00 0.95
N LYS A 142 12.45 14.76 0.51
CA LYS A 142 12.65 14.35 -0.88
C LYS A 142 11.35 13.79 -1.46
N VAL A 143 11.25 13.79 -2.79
CA VAL A 143 10.09 13.28 -3.54
C VAL A 143 10.46 11.99 -4.25
N MET A 144 9.53 11.05 -4.26
CA MET A 144 9.60 9.80 -5.02
C MET A 144 8.29 9.53 -5.74
N TYR A 145 8.36 8.71 -6.80
CA TYR A 145 7.22 8.27 -7.58
C TYR A 145 7.09 6.77 -7.42
N ARG A 146 6.00 6.27 -6.81
CA ARG A 146 5.88 4.86 -6.43
C ARG A 146 4.51 4.28 -6.74
N LYS A 147 4.52 3.04 -7.16
CA LYS A 147 3.33 2.19 -7.28
C LYS A 147 2.96 1.55 -5.94
N LEU A 148 3.97 1.05 -5.24
CA LEU A 148 3.85 0.49 -3.89
C LEU A 148 4.74 1.27 -2.95
N TRP A 149 4.28 1.50 -1.73
CA TRP A 149 5.06 2.18 -0.69
C TRP A 149 4.68 1.69 0.71
N VAL A 150 5.48 2.02 1.72
CA VAL A 150 5.07 2.02 3.12
C VAL A 150 4.70 3.44 3.54
N PHE A 151 3.74 3.57 4.43
CA PHE A 151 3.25 4.87 4.90
C PHE A 151 4.34 5.64 5.65
N SER A 152 4.22 6.96 5.72
CA SER A 152 5.10 7.78 6.55
C SER A 152 4.54 8.00 7.94
N GLU A 153 5.37 8.52 8.85
CA GLU A 153 4.93 8.88 10.20
C GLU A 153 3.86 9.97 10.15
N SER A 154 4.06 11.01 9.35
CA SER A 154 3.09 12.08 9.18
C SER A 154 1.78 11.61 8.54
N GLU A 155 1.83 10.64 7.62
CA GLU A 155 0.62 10.04 7.04
C GLU A 155 -0.19 9.23 8.07
N MET A 156 0.47 8.66 9.08
CA MET A 156 -0.17 7.90 10.15
C MET A 156 -0.66 8.76 11.32
N PHE A 157 0.09 9.79 11.71
CA PHE A 157 -0.17 10.55 12.93
C PHE A 157 -0.60 12.00 12.69
N GLY A 158 -0.37 12.55 11.50
CA GLY A 158 -0.63 13.95 11.16
C GLY A 158 0.50 14.91 11.54
N SER A 159 1.57 14.38 12.13
CA SER A 159 2.78 15.12 12.50
C SER A 159 3.97 14.17 12.56
N ALA A 160 5.18 14.71 12.51
CA ALA A 160 6.41 14.01 12.87
C ALA A 160 6.49 13.86 14.40
N ILE A 161 6.83 12.66 14.86
CA ILE A 161 7.03 12.32 16.29
C ILE A 161 8.51 11.98 16.52
N TYR A 162 9.03 11.04 15.77
CA TYR A 162 10.44 10.61 15.77
C TYR A 162 11.18 11.00 14.49
N ALA A 163 10.46 11.30 13.42
CA ALA A 163 11.06 11.82 12.19
C ALA A 163 11.50 13.29 12.39
N PRO A 164 12.60 13.74 11.73
CA PRO A 164 13.08 15.11 11.87
C PRO A 164 12.21 16.15 11.15
N ALA A 165 11.31 15.74 10.25
CA ALA A 165 10.38 16.62 9.56
C ALA A 165 9.14 15.85 9.05
N GLU A 166 8.07 16.58 8.75
CA GLU A 166 6.84 16.00 8.20
C GLU A 166 7.00 15.64 6.72
N ASP A 167 6.66 14.41 6.35
CA ASP A 167 6.82 13.85 5.02
C ASP A 167 5.51 13.32 4.41
N GLY A 168 4.41 13.96 4.75
CA GLY A 168 3.08 13.64 4.23
C GLY A 168 1.96 14.27 5.03
N LYS A 169 0.74 14.12 4.51
CA LYS A 169 -0.50 14.52 5.17
C LYS A 169 -1.19 13.27 5.72
N ARG A 170 -1.78 13.37 6.92
CA ARG A 170 -2.50 12.24 7.53
C ARG A 170 -3.66 11.78 6.66
N TYR A 171 -3.76 10.47 6.49
CA TYR A 171 -4.96 9.85 5.94
C TYR A 171 -6.11 9.89 6.94
N GLU A 172 -7.31 10.04 6.41
CA GLU A 172 -8.53 10.08 7.22
C GLU A 172 -8.72 8.81 8.04
N ALA A 173 -8.39 7.66 7.46
CA ALA A 173 -8.48 6.35 8.11
C ALA A 173 -7.65 6.20 9.38
N PHE A 174 -6.59 7.00 9.59
CA PHE A 174 -5.69 6.83 10.73
C PHE A 174 -5.99 7.78 11.89
N ALA A 175 -7.27 8.06 12.13
CA ALA A 175 -7.70 9.00 13.15
C ALA A 175 -7.36 8.53 14.57
N THR A 176 -7.54 7.24 14.85
CA THR A 176 -7.34 6.67 16.18
C THR A 176 -6.17 5.67 16.20
N ARG A 177 -5.72 5.32 17.41
CA ARG A 177 -4.65 4.33 17.61
C ARG A 177 -5.05 2.95 17.06
N LYS A 178 -6.32 2.57 17.23
CA LYS A 178 -6.87 1.29 16.76
C LYS A 178 -6.79 1.16 15.24
N ASP A 179 -7.01 2.25 14.52
CA ASP A 179 -7.03 2.26 13.06
C ASP A 179 -5.64 2.01 12.44
N ARG A 180 -4.57 2.18 13.24
CA ARG A 180 -3.19 1.95 12.81
C ARG A 180 -2.71 0.53 13.01
N ILE A 181 -3.50 -0.33 13.67
CA ILE A 181 -3.13 -1.73 13.90
C ILE A 181 -3.28 -2.53 12.60
N VAL A 182 -2.34 -3.43 12.34
CA VAL A 182 -2.41 -4.44 11.28
C VAL A 182 -2.19 -5.83 11.88
N CYS A 183 -2.70 -6.86 11.20
CA CYS A 183 -2.59 -8.24 11.64
C CYS A 183 -1.50 -8.99 10.86
N GLY A 184 -0.51 -9.50 11.58
CA GLY A 184 0.44 -10.49 11.09
C GLY A 184 -0.06 -11.91 11.37
N GLU A 185 0.77 -12.90 11.09
CA GLU A 185 0.44 -14.34 11.29
C GLU A 185 0.05 -14.70 12.74
N ASN A 186 0.58 -13.96 13.74
CA ASN A 186 0.42 -14.25 15.17
C ASN A 186 -0.33 -13.13 15.91
N GLY A 187 -1.22 -12.40 15.26
CA GLY A 187 -1.95 -11.28 15.83
C GLY A 187 -1.40 -9.92 15.41
N SER A 188 -1.57 -8.89 16.26
CA SER A 188 -1.09 -7.53 15.97
C SER A 188 0.41 -7.50 15.67
N ALA A 189 0.81 -6.79 14.64
CA ALA A 189 2.20 -6.74 14.18
C ALA A 189 2.75 -5.31 14.19
N CYS A 190 4.00 -5.19 14.63
CA CYS A 190 4.78 -3.98 14.36
C CYS A 190 5.11 -3.90 12.87
N PHE A 191 5.05 -2.71 12.29
CA PHE A 191 5.38 -2.53 10.87
C PHE A 191 6.13 -1.23 10.59
N TRP A 192 6.93 -1.26 9.54
CA TRP A 192 7.76 -0.14 9.12
C TRP A 192 6.98 1.03 8.55
N LEU A 193 7.50 2.23 8.81
CA LEU A 193 7.18 3.46 8.11
C LEU A 193 8.38 3.89 7.25
N ARG A 194 8.14 4.74 6.23
CA ARG A 194 9.21 5.21 5.35
C ARG A 194 9.99 6.42 5.88
N SER A 195 9.51 7.05 6.95
CA SER A 195 10.17 8.20 7.56
C SER A 195 11.44 7.74 8.28
N ALA A 196 12.59 8.32 7.94
CA ALA A 196 13.80 8.12 8.72
C ALA A 196 13.62 8.76 10.11
N ALA A 197 14.11 8.11 11.16
CA ALA A 197 14.12 8.69 12.49
C ALA A 197 15.31 9.67 12.64
N VAL A 198 15.24 10.56 13.65
CA VAL A 198 16.35 11.47 13.99
C VAL A 198 17.65 10.74 14.35
N ASP A 199 17.55 9.48 14.75
CA ASP A 199 18.71 8.62 14.98
C ASP A 199 19.18 8.01 13.66
N SER A 200 20.44 8.30 13.28
CA SER A 200 21.03 7.79 12.03
C SER A 200 21.11 6.27 12.02
N GLY A 201 20.41 5.62 11.10
CA GLY A 201 20.34 4.17 10.97
C GLY A 201 19.07 3.54 11.53
N ALA A 202 18.10 4.38 11.93
CA ALA A 202 16.77 3.96 12.33
C ALA A 202 15.69 4.54 11.42
N PHE A 203 14.55 3.84 11.37
CA PHE A 203 13.32 4.28 10.71
C PHE A 203 12.15 4.21 11.68
N CYS A 204 11.20 5.11 11.50
CA CYS A 204 9.95 5.10 12.24
C CYS A 204 9.17 3.81 11.95
N MET A 205 8.36 3.39 12.91
CA MET A 205 7.51 2.22 12.81
C MET A 205 6.24 2.40 13.65
N ILE A 206 5.28 1.55 13.43
CA ILE A 206 4.10 1.39 14.29
C ILE A 206 4.34 0.19 15.18
N ASP A 207 4.10 0.33 16.49
CA ASP A 207 4.12 -0.78 17.44
C ASP A 207 2.86 -1.67 17.31
N ALA A 208 2.86 -2.83 17.96
CA ALA A 208 1.74 -3.76 17.91
C ALA A 208 0.42 -3.20 18.51
N PHE A 209 0.47 -2.04 19.17
CA PHE A 209 -0.68 -1.37 19.77
C PHE A 209 -1.10 -0.11 18.99
N GLY A 210 -0.51 0.14 17.80
CA GLY A 210 -0.82 1.29 16.94
C GLY A 210 -0.17 2.60 17.39
N GLY A 211 0.85 2.54 18.26
CA GLY A 211 1.66 3.68 18.70
C GLY A 211 2.85 3.93 17.79
N ALA A 212 3.41 5.14 17.85
CA ALA A 212 4.65 5.47 17.17
C ALA A 212 5.84 4.87 17.94
N ASP A 213 6.81 4.38 17.18
CA ASP A 213 8.09 3.87 17.67
C ASP A 213 9.13 4.01 16.54
N TYR A 214 10.38 3.67 16.79
CA TYR A 214 11.43 3.60 15.76
C TYR A 214 12.42 2.48 16.08
N ASN A 215 13.09 1.97 15.06
CA ASN A 215 14.09 0.93 15.27
C ASN A 215 15.16 0.92 14.17
N SER A 216 16.26 0.21 14.43
CA SER A 216 17.35 0.04 13.46
C SER A 216 16.86 -0.66 12.19
N THR A 217 17.28 -0.15 11.03
CA THR A 217 17.00 -0.67 9.69
C THR A 217 17.27 -2.17 9.53
N LYS A 218 18.13 -2.74 10.37
CA LYS A 218 18.57 -4.15 10.33
C LYS A 218 17.54 -5.13 10.87
N HIS A 219 16.58 -4.65 11.68
CA HIS A 219 15.52 -5.49 12.21
C HIS A 219 14.48 -5.83 11.14
N SER A 220 13.77 -6.94 11.34
CA SER A 220 12.72 -7.39 10.42
C SER A 220 11.36 -7.19 11.07
N TYR A 221 10.57 -6.26 10.53
CA TYR A 221 9.21 -5.97 10.95
C TYR A 221 8.24 -6.11 9.78
N GLY A 222 6.97 -6.00 10.04
CA GLY A 222 5.91 -6.04 9.05
C GLY A 222 6.06 -4.94 7.99
N VAL A 223 5.55 -5.20 6.81
CA VAL A 223 5.48 -4.25 5.70
C VAL A 223 4.01 -4.10 5.30
N ALA A 224 3.33 -3.15 5.93
CA ALA A 224 1.95 -2.79 5.59
C ALA A 224 1.98 -1.84 4.39
N LEU A 225 1.65 -2.39 3.22
CA LEU A 225 1.77 -1.65 1.96
C LEU A 225 0.59 -0.74 1.70
N GLY A 226 0.89 0.43 1.11
CA GLY A 226 -0.05 1.31 0.44
C GLY A 226 0.12 1.24 -1.08
N PHE A 227 -0.99 1.38 -1.80
CA PHE A 227 -1.03 1.60 -3.25
C PHE A 227 -2.32 2.31 -3.66
N CYS A 228 -2.32 2.95 -4.84
CA CYS A 228 -3.51 3.59 -5.41
C CYS A 228 -4.00 2.87 -6.66
N VAL A 229 -5.32 2.95 -6.85
CA VAL A 229 -5.99 2.54 -8.08
C VAL A 229 -6.81 3.67 -8.68
#